data_2a74ee97b22ea6b8637c63158ec40367
#
_entry.id   2a74ee97b22ea6b8637c63158ec40367
#
_cell.length_a   1.000
_cell.length_b   1.000
_cell.length_c   1.000
_cell.angle_alpha   90.00
_cell.angle_beta   90.00
_cell.angle_gamma   90.00
#
_symmetry.space_group_name_H-M   'P 1'
#
loop_
_entity.id
_entity.type
_entity.pdbx_description
1 polymer ?
#
loop_
_entity_poly.entity_id
_entity_poly.type
_entity_poly.pdbx_seq_one_letter_code
_entity_poly.pdbx_strand_id
1 'polypeptide(L)'
;MEREEIKKKAFNHLQSGFNCAEAVSKTITEFFSKEPALDIPKVATGFGGAIGGTKCEATCGAVSGGVIALGWLFGRMEPSDDKQKIYDLASEFRSRFIDKFGSNNCQTILNSFGVQENMFKCKKLTAETVGMLYDILLVEIEIK
;
A
#
# COMPACT_ATOMS: atom_id res chain seq x y z
N MET A 1 -15.19 7.01 -10.05
CA MET A 1 -15.87 7.69 -8.96
C MET A 1 -15.33 7.23 -7.61
N GLU A 2 -15.75 6.06 -7.15
CA GLU A 2 -15.25 5.50 -5.89
C GLU A 2 -13.74 5.30 -5.88
N ARG A 3 -13.21 4.81 -7.00
CA ARG A 3 -11.76 4.61 -7.17
C ARG A 3 -10.98 5.92 -7.00
N GLU A 4 -11.47 6.99 -7.58
CA GLU A 4 -10.82 8.30 -7.45
C GLU A 4 -10.95 8.86 -6.04
N GLU A 5 -12.05 8.58 -5.36
CA GLU A 5 -12.26 9.01 -3.98
C GLU A 5 -11.28 8.33 -3.02
N ILE A 6 -11.06 7.02 -3.18
CA ILE A 6 -10.14 6.30 -2.30
C ILE A 6 -8.68 6.74 -2.55
N LYS A 7 -8.32 7.01 -3.79
CA LYS A 7 -7.00 7.57 -4.13
C LYS A 7 -6.80 8.93 -3.46
N LYS A 8 -7.83 9.76 -3.48
CA LYS A 8 -7.79 11.08 -2.86
C LYS A 8 -7.64 10.98 -1.34
N LYS A 9 -8.30 10.03 -0.71
CA LYS A 9 -8.15 9.79 0.73
C LYS A 9 -6.71 9.43 1.07
N ALA A 10 -6.07 8.57 0.29
CA ALA A 10 -4.67 8.21 0.50
C ALA A 10 -3.76 9.44 0.39
N PHE A 11 -3.98 10.25 -0.64
CA PHE A 11 -3.21 11.48 -0.82
C PHE A 11 -3.39 12.42 0.36
N ASN A 12 -4.62 12.57 0.85
CA ASN A 12 -4.91 13.42 2.00
C ASN A 12 -4.25 12.92 3.28
N HIS A 13 -4.18 11.61 3.49
CA HIS A 13 -3.44 11.05 4.64
C HIS A 13 -1.96 11.43 4.57
N LEU A 14 -1.37 11.35 3.38
CA LEU A 14 0.03 11.77 3.20
C LEU A 14 0.20 13.27 3.49
N GLN A 15 -0.73 14.09 3.02
CA GLN A 15 -0.69 15.54 3.28
C GLN A 15 -0.81 15.84 4.76
N SER A 16 -1.52 15.01 5.53
CA SER A 16 -1.67 15.20 6.96
C SER A 16 -0.47 14.71 7.78
N GLY A 17 0.52 14.07 7.12
CA GLY A 17 1.76 13.68 7.76
C GLY A 17 2.01 12.19 7.91
N PHE A 18 1.08 11.33 7.51
CA PHE A 18 1.34 9.89 7.49
C PHE A 18 2.36 9.55 6.42
N ASN A 19 3.16 8.53 6.65
CA ASN A 19 4.09 8.04 5.63
C ASN A 19 3.35 7.14 4.62
N CYS A 20 4.06 6.72 3.57
CA CYS A 20 3.45 5.94 2.49
C CYS A 20 2.88 4.60 2.97
N ALA A 21 3.58 3.91 3.85
CA ALA A 21 3.10 2.63 4.38
C ALA A 21 1.85 2.81 5.24
N GLU A 22 1.87 3.82 6.09
CA GLU A 22 0.72 4.16 6.93
C GLU A 22 -0.49 4.57 6.08
N ALA A 23 -0.26 5.43 5.09
CA ALA A 23 -1.34 5.94 4.24
C ALA A 23 -2.02 4.83 3.46
N VAL A 24 -1.25 3.92 2.84
CA VAL A 24 -1.82 2.82 2.05
C VAL A 24 -2.59 1.86 2.95
N SER A 25 -1.96 1.40 4.03
CA SER A 25 -2.59 0.41 4.91
C SER A 25 -3.85 0.98 5.56
N LYS A 26 -3.80 2.21 6.02
CA LYS A 26 -4.95 2.88 6.65
C LYS A 26 -6.09 3.06 5.66
N THR A 27 -5.80 3.59 4.48
CA THR A 27 -6.84 3.88 3.49
C THR A 27 -7.56 2.61 3.04
N ILE A 28 -6.80 1.57 2.72
CA ILE A 28 -7.39 0.31 2.24
C ILE A 28 -8.21 -0.38 3.33
N THR A 29 -7.71 -0.42 4.56
CA THR A 29 -8.46 -1.07 5.64
C THR A 29 -9.69 -0.27 6.03
N GLU A 30 -9.64 1.05 6.02
CA GLU A 30 -10.82 1.88 6.27
C GLU A 30 -11.92 1.60 5.26
N PHE A 31 -11.56 1.36 4.01
CA PHE A 31 -12.54 1.16 2.95
C PHE A 31 -13.09 -0.27 2.89
N PHE A 32 -12.21 -1.27 3.02
CA PHE A 32 -12.58 -2.67 2.76
C PHE A 32 -12.83 -3.52 4.00
N SER A 33 -12.31 -3.13 5.16
CA SER A 33 -12.47 -3.94 6.37
C SER A 33 -13.85 -3.74 6.97
N LYS A 34 -14.48 -4.85 7.39
CA LYS A 34 -15.76 -4.80 8.10
C LYS A 34 -15.57 -4.33 9.54
N GLU A 35 -14.39 -4.58 10.11
CA GLU A 35 -14.06 -4.20 11.47
C GLU A 35 -13.06 -3.05 11.47
N PRO A 36 -13.16 -2.11 12.40
CA PRO A 36 -12.20 -1.02 12.47
C PRO A 36 -10.78 -1.54 12.67
N ALA A 37 -9.86 -1.08 11.86
CA ALA A 37 -8.45 -1.44 11.95
C ALA A 37 -7.66 -0.22 12.47
N LEU A 38 -8.06 0.30 13.63
CA LEU A 38 -7.56 1.56 14.17
C LEU A 38 -6.07 1.57 14.44
N ASP A 39 -5.50 0.39 14.75
CA ASP A 39 -4.07 0.27 15.07
C ASP A 39 -3.19 -0.02 13.86
N ILE A 40 -3.76 -0.13 12.67
CA ILE A 40 -3.00 -0.45 11.45
C ILE A 40 -1.86 0.55 11.18
N PRO A 41 -2.06 1.88 11.32
CA PRO A 41 -0.94 2.80 11.08
C PRO A 41 0.27 2.50 11.97
N LYS A 42 0.03 2.13 13.23
CA LYS A 42 1.10 1.78 14.17
C LYS A 42 1.96 0.62 13.65
N VAL A 43 1.33 -0.40 13.08
CA VAL A 43 2.03 -1.57 12.53
C VAL A 43 2.85 -1.18 11.30
N ALA A 44 2.38 -0.22 10.53
CA ALA A 44 3.00 0.19 9.27
C ALA A 44 4.09 1.25 9.43
N THR A 45 4.14 1.96 10.55
CA THR A 45 5.01 3.13 10.73
C THR A 45 6.47 2.86 10.38
N GLY A 46 7.01 1.74 10.81
CA GLY A 46 8.42 1.40 10.58
C GLY A 46 8.78 1.13 9.12
N PHE A 47 7.78 0.90 8.27
CA PHE A 47 8.02 0.66 6.84
C PHE A 47 8.15 1.93 6.01
N GLY A 48 7.88 3.09 6.59
CA GLY A 48 8.07 4.37 5.90
C GLY A 48 9.53 4.58 5.51
N GLY A 49 9.75 5.26 4.36
CA GLY A 49 11.11 5.48 3.87
C GLY A 49 11.86 4.19 3.57
N ALA A 50 11.15 3.15 3.16
CA ALA A 50 11.69 1.82 2.87
C ALA A 50 12.45 1.26 4.06
N ILE A 51 11.73 1.17 5.17
CA ILE A 51 12.19 0.67 6.47
C ILE A 51 13.24 1.61 7.09
N GLY A 52 12.79 2.32 8.08
CA GLY A 52 13.68 3.17 8.89
C GLY A 52 13.71 4.63 8.51
N GLY A 53 12.70 5.12 7.82
CA GLY A 53 12.49 6.54 7.58
C GLY A 53 13.11 7.07 6.29
N THR A 54 14.37 7.45 6.29
CA THR A 54 14.99 8.14 5.14
C THR A 54 16.05 7.33 4.41
N LYS A 55 16.22 6.06 4.77
CA LYS A 55 17.28 5.24 4.17
C LYS A 55 17.01 4.84 2.71
N CYS A 56 15.75 4.55 2.39
CA CYS A 56 15.31 4.22 1.03
C CYS A 56 16.03 3.02 0.40
N GLU A 57 16.60 2.12 1.22
CA GLU A 57 17.42 1.00 0.74
C GLU A 57 16.63 -0.29 0.54
N ALA A 58 15.32 -0.28 0.79
CA ALA A 58 14.49 -1.47 0.75
C ALA A 58 13.24 -1.25 -0.11
N THR A 59 12.27 -2.14 0.04
CA THR A 59 11.00 -2.06 -0.68
C THR A 59 10.26 -0.76 -0.36
N CYS A 60 9.69 -0.15 -1.38
CA CYS A 60 8.87 1.05 -1.23
C CYS A 60 7.78 0.84 -0.18
N GLY A 61 7.61 1.83 0.73
CA GLY A 61 6.62 1.74 1.80
C GLY A 61 5.19 1.57 1.32
N ALA A 62 4.87 2.05 0.12
CA ALA A 62 3.54 1.84 -0.48
C ALA A 62 3.29 0.35 -0.73
N VAL A 63 4.31 -0.39 -1.13
CA VAL A 63 4.20 -1.85 -1.31
C VAL A 63 4.03 -2.54 0.04
N SER A 64 4.89 -2.23 0.99
CA SER A 64 4.83 -2.83 2.32
C SER A 64 3.49 -2.54 3.00
N GLY A 65 3.01 -1.30 2.92
CA GLY A 65 1.71 -0.92 3.47
C GLY A 65 0.56 -1.64 2.79
N GLY A 66 0.65 -1.85 1.48
CA GLY A 66 -0.34 -2.61 0.74
C GLY A 66 -0.39 -4.07 1.16
N VAL A 67 0.77 -4.68 1.36
CA VAL A 67 0.85 -6.07 1.84
C VAL A 67 0.27 -6.18 3.26
N ILE A 68 0.53 -5.21 4.12
CA ILE A 68 -0.09 -5.17 5.46
C ILE A 68 -1.61 -5.14 5.35
N ALA A 69 -2.15 -4.29 4.48
CA ALA A 69 -3.60 -4.20 4.27
C ALA A 69 -4.19 -5.52 3.75
N LEU A 70 -3.53 -6.13 2.77
CA LEU A 70 -3.95 -7.42 2.25
C LEU A 70 -3.90 -8.50 3.33
N GLY A 71 -2.87 -8.47 4.18
CA GLY A 71 -2.76 -9.40 5.31
C GLY A 71 -3.87 -9.22 6.32
N TRP A 72 -4.25 -7.97 6.62
CA TRP A 72 -5.38 -7.71 7.51
C TRP A 72 -6.67 -8.31 6.98
N LEU A 73 -6.90 -8.19 5.66
CA LEU A 73 -8.14 -8.63 5.03
C LEU A 73 -8.19 -10.14 4.77
N PHE A 74 -7.05 -10.77 4.42
CA PHE A 74 -7.00 -12.15 3.94
C PHE A 74 -5.93 -13.01 4.61
N GLY A 75 -5.21 -12.48 5.58
CA GLY A 75 -4.17 -13.23 6.29
C GLY A 75 -4.77 -14.32 7.18
N ARG A 76 -3.92 -15.24 7.61
CA ARG A 76 -4.35 -16.33 8.49
C ARG A 76 -3.99 -16.03 9.93
N MET A 77 -4.77 -16.60 10.84
CA MET A 77 -4.50 -16.50 12.28
C MET A 77 -3.78 -17.73 12.82
N GLU A 78 -3.95 -18.88 12.18
CA GLU A 78 -3.38 -20.15 12.61
C GLU A 78 -2.61 -20.81 11.47
N PRO A 79 -1.54 -21.59 11.78
CA PRO A 79 -0.79 -22.27 10.72
C PRO A 79 -1.64 -23.22 9.86
N SER A 80 -2.73 -23.74 10.41
CA SER A 80 -3.64 -24.63 9.68
C SER A 80 -4.57 -23.89 8.73
N ASP A 81 -4.70 -22.58 8.84
CA ASP A 81 -5.52 -21.79 7.93
C ASP A 81 -4.83 -21.65 6.57
N ASP A 82 -5.62 -21.47 5.52
CA ASP A 82 -5.10 -21.31 4.18
C ASP A 82 -4.30 -20.00 4.05
N LYS A 83 -3.14 -20.08 3.47
CA LYS A 83 -2.28 -18.93 3.18
C LYS A 83 -2.18 -18.64 1.68
N GLN A 84 -2.75 -19.49 0.82
CA GLN A 84 -2.57 -19.33 -0.62
C GLN A 84 -3.24 -18.07 -1.15
N LYS A 85 -4.41 -17.73 -0.62
CA LYS A 85 -5.13 -16.52 -1.04
C LYS A 85 -4.30 -15.25 -0.84
N ILE A 86 -3.77 -15.05 0.36
CA ILE A 86 -2.96 -13.86 0.65
C ILE A 86 -1.66 -13.86 -0.17
N TYR A 87 -1.06 -15.03 -0.37
CA TYR A 87 0.14 -15.14 -1.19
C TYR A 87 -0.14 -14.73 -2.63
N ASP A 88 -1.24 -15.21 -3.21
CA ASP A 88 -1.63 -14.89 -4.59
C ASP A 88 -1.92 -13.39 -4.75
N LEU A 89 -2.66 -12.81 -3.81
CA LEU A 89 -3.00 -11.39 -3.87
C LEU A 89 -1.76 -10.50 -3.69
N ALA A 90 -0.89 -10.85 -2.75
CA ALA A 90 0.34 -10.09 -2.52
C ALA A 90 1.28 -10.18 -3.73
N SER A 91 1.37 -11.35 -4.34
CA SER A 91 2.19 -11.57 -5.54
C SER A 91 1.65 -10.77 -6.72
N GLU A 92 0.34 -10.79 -6.92
CA GLU A 92 -0.29 -10.00 -7.99
C GLU A 92 -0.07 -8.50 -7.78
N PHE A 93 -0.25 -8.02 -6.57
CA PHE A 93 -0.04 -6.62 -6.23
C PHE A 93 1.40 -6.20 -6.52
N ARG A 94 2.37 -6.99 -6.04
CA ARG A 94 3.79 -6.73 -6.26
C ARG A 94 4.10 -6.67 -7.77
N SER A 95 3.59 -7.62 -8.54
CA SER A 95 3.83 -7.67 -9.98
C SER A 95 3.26 -6.46 -10.70
N ARG A 96 2.04 -6.06 -10.38
CA ARG A 96 1.41 -4.87 -10.96
C ARG A 96 2.18 -3.60 -10.60
N PHE A 97 2.66 -3.51 -9.36
CA PHE A 97 3.43 -2.35 -8.92
C PHE A 97 4.74 -2.24 -9.71
N ILE A 98 5.48 -3.34 -9.85
CA ILE A 98 6.74 -3.36 -10.58
C ILE A 98 6.50 -3.03 -12.06
N ASP A 99 5.45 -3.59 -12.66
CA ASP A 99 5.11 -3.31 -14.07
C ASP A 99 4.84 -1.83 -14.28
N LYS A 100 4.13 -1.19 -13.36
CA LYS A 100 3.76 0.21 -13.50
C LYS A 100 4.91 1.17 -13.21
N PHE A 101 5.69 0.90 -12.18
CA PHE A 101 6.72 1.84 -11.70
C PHE A 101 8.14 1.41 -11.99
N GLY A 102 8.33 0.23 -12.58
CA GLY A 102 9.65 -0.26 -13.02
C GLY A 102 10.44 -0.97 -11.93
N SER A 103 10.10 -0.79 -10.67
CA SER A 103 10.81 -1.40 -9.53
C SER A 103 9.95 -1.27 -8.28
N ASN A 104 10.23 -2.09 -7.27
CA ASN A 104 9.67 -1.90 -5.93
C ASN A 104 10.72 -1.40 -4.93
N ASN A 105 11.95 -1.16 -5.38
CA ASN A 105 13.00 -0.61 -4.55
C ASN A 105 12.85 0.92 -4.46
N CYS A 106 12.78 1.45 -3.23
CA CYS A 106 12.54 2.86 -3.00
C CYS A 106 13.57 3.76 -3.69
N GLN A 107 14.86 3.48 -3.53
CA GLN A 107 15.91 4.31 -4.11
C GLN A 107 15.86 4.32 -5.63
N THR A 108 15.60 3.17 -6.24
CA THR A 108 15.47 3.06 -7.69
C THR A 108 14.31 3.93 -8.20
N ILE A 109 13.18 3.90 -7.49
CA ILE A 109 12.02 4.73 -7.84
C ILE A 109 12.35 6.21 -7.69
N LEU A 110 12.98 6.60 -6.58
CA LEU A 110 13.37 7.99 -6.32
C LEU A 110 14.33 8.48 -7.39
N ASN A 111 15.28 7.64 -7.81
CA ASN A 111 16.21 7.99 -8.87
C ASN A 111 15.48 8.27 -10.18
N SER A 112 14.43 7.50 -10.49
CA SER A 112 13.64 7.69 -11.71
C SER A 112 12.82 8.99 -11.64
N PHE A 113 12.40 9.41 -10.46
CA PHE A 113 11.63 10.64 -10.29
C PHE A 113 12.50 11.90 -10.38
N GLY A 114 13.76 11.80 -9.98
CA GLY A 114 14.64 12.96 -9.88
C GLY A 114 14.18 13.91 -8.77
N VAL A 115 14.40 15.19 -8.96
CA VAL A 115 14.00 16.21 -7.98
C VAL A 115 12.48 16.30 -7.92
N GLN A 116 11.95 16.31 -6.69
CA GLN A 116 10.51 16.50 -6.50
C GLN A 116 10.25 17.50 -5.38
N GLU A 117 9.20 18.25 -5.54
CA GLU A 117 8.79 19.26 -4.58
C GLU A 117 7.82 18.64 -3.57
N ASN A 118 8.17 18.76 -2.28
CA ASN A 118 7.31 18.28 -1.17
C ASN A 118 6.89 16.80 -1.35
N MET A 119 7.75 15.99 -1.92
CA MET A 119 7.52 14.57 -2.17
C MET A 119 6.27 14.30 -3.03
N PHE A 120 5.92 15.24 -3.88
CA PHE A 120 4.67 15.16 -4.67
C PHE A 120 4.58 13.91 -5.52
N LYS A 121 5.70 13.52 -6.18
CA LYS A 121 5.72 12.32 -7.03
C LYS A 121 5.53 11.05 -6.21
N CYS A 122 6.11 10.99 -5.00
CA CYS A 122 5.90 9.87 -4.09
C CYS A 122 4.45 9.83 -3.59
N LYS A 123 3.86 10.98 -3.29
CA LYS A 123 2.46 11.05 -2.86
C LYS A 123 1.53 10.59 -3.97
N LYS A 124 1.81 10.99 -5.20
CA LYS A 124 1.03 10.55 -6.36
C LYS A 124 1.17 9.06 -6.59
N LEU A 125 2.39 8.53 -6.51
CA LEU A 125 2.64 7.09 -6.61
C LEU A 125 1.83 6.32 -5.55
N THR A 126 1.83 6.81 -4.33
CA THR A 126 1.11 6.18 -3.22
C THR A 126 -0.40 6.16 -3.49
N ALA A 127 -0.95 7.25 -3.98
CA ALA A 127 -2.37 7.31 -4.36
C ALA A 127 -2.68 6.32 -5.49
N GLU A 128 -1.82 6.25 -6.51
CA GLU A 128 -1.98 5.28 -7.59
C GLU A 128 -1.91 3.84 -7.10
N THR A 129 -1.06 3.59 -6.11
CA THR A 129 -0.93 2.27 -5.48
C THR A 129 -2.23 1.87 -4.79
N VAL A 130 -2.87 2.80 -4.11
CA VAL A 130 -4.19 2.55 -3.50
C VAL A 130 -5.23 2.25 -4.57
N GLY A 131 -5.21 2.95 -5.70
CA GLY A 131 -6.08 2.65 -6.83
C GLY A 131 -5.87 1.24 -7.38
N MET A 132 -4.63 0.81 -7.46
CA MET A 132 -4.25 -0.54 -7.89
C MET A 132 -4.82 -1.61 -6.94
N LEU A 133 -4.66 -1.39 -5.64
CA LEU A 133 -5.22 -2.29 -4.62
C LEU A 133 -6.74 -2.30 -4.66
N TYR A 134 -7.36 -1.16 -4.87
CA TYR A 134 -8.79 -1.06 -5.05
C TYR A 134 -9.26 -1.98 -6.19
N ASP A 135 -8.58 -1.92 -7.34
CA ASP A 135 -8.94 -2.75 -8.49
C ASP A 135 -8.83 -4.25 -8.17
N ILE A 136 -7.76 -4.66 -7.51
CA ILE A 136 -7.54 -6.06 -7.12
C ILE A 136 -8.62 -6.52 -6.14
N LEU A 137 -8.89 -5.72 -5.12
CA LEU A 137 -9.82 -6.08 -4.06
C LEU A 137 -11.28 -6.06 -4.51
N LEU A 138 -11.61 -5.17 -5.42
CA LEU A 138 -12.97 -5.09 -5.95
C LEU A 138 -13.35 -6.37 -6.69
N VAL A 139 -12.46 -6.89 -7.54
CA VAL A 139 -12.65 -8.16 -8.23
C VAL A 139 -12.80 -9.29 -7.21
N GLU A 140 -11.95 -9.34 -6.21
CA GLU A 140 -11.97 -10.39 -5.19
C GLU A 140 -13.27 -10.40 -4.40
N ILE A 141 -13.77 -9.24 -4.04
CA ILE A 141 -15.02 -9.11 -3.28
C ILE A 141 -16.24 -9.47 -4.13
N GLU A 142 -16.24 -9.12 -5.42
CA GLU A 142 -17.34 -9.45 -6.33
C GLU A 142 -17.45 -10.95 -6.61
N ILE A 143 -16.33 -11.67 -6.58
CA ILE A 143 -16.30 -13.12 -6.79
C ILE A 143 -16.91 -13.87 -5.60
N LYS A 144 -16.93 -13.27 -4.44
CA LYS A 144 -17.56 -13.86 -3.25
C LYS A 144 -19.06 -13.62 -3.26
#